data_9b751838757e5d4bed7c2333de909ca8
#
_entry.id   9b751838757e5d4bed7c2333de909ca8
#
_cell.length_a   1.000
_cell.length_b   1.000
_cell.length_c   1.000
_cell.angle_alpha   90.00
_cell.angle_beta   90.00
_cell.angle_gamma   90.00
#
_symmetry.space_group_name_H-M   'P 1'
#
loop_
_entity.id
_entity.type
_entity.pdbx_description
1 polymer ?
#
loop_
_entity_poly.entity_id
_entity_poly.type
_entity_poly.pdbx_seq_one_letter_code
_entity_poly.pdbx_strand_id
1 'polypeptide(L)' 'MNDYRILVVDDEEDLCEILKFNLEMEGYMVDTANSAEEALKLELPRYNLILLDVMMGEISGFKMASMMKKNKATQNIPI' A
#
# COMPACT_ATOMS: atom_id res chain seq x y z
N MET A 1 -21.76 1.94 4.11
CA MET A 1 -20.44 1.40 4.47
C MET A 1 -19.53 1.42 3.26
N ASN A 2 -18.27 1.74 3.45
CA ASN A 2 -17.31 1.91 2.36
C ASN A 2 -16.45 0.65 2.23
N ASP A 3 -16.48 0.01 1.07
CA ASP A 3 -15.66 -1.18 0.79
C ASP A 3 -14.33 -0.85 0.14
N TYR A 4 -13.99 0.43 0.11
CA TYR A 4 -12.74 0.89 -0.49
C TYR A 4 -11.56 0.51 0.40
N ARG A 5 -10.64 -0.28 -0.14
CA ARG A 5 -9.47 -0.76 0.60
C ARG A 5 -8.22 -0.03 0.19
N ILE A 6 -7.47 0.41 1.20
CA ILE A 6 -6.21 1.14 1.01
C ILE A 6 -5.09 0.37 1.70
N LEU A 7 -3.97 0.21 1.01
CA LEU A 7 -2.75 -0.31 1.60
C LEU A 7 -1.76 0.85 1.76
N VAL A 8 -1.22 1.01 2.97
CA VAL A 8 -0.17 1.99 3.25
C VAL A 8 1.15 1.25 3.40
N VAL A 9 2.12 1.59 2.58
CA VAL A 9 3.44 0.96 2.59
C VAL A 9 4.49 2.00 2.92
N ASP A 10 5.03 1.92 4.14
CA ASP A 10 6.03 2.88 4.64
C ASP A 10 6.84 2.18 5.73
N ASP A 11 8.15 2.42 5.77
CA ASP A 11 9.01 1.80 6.77
C ASP A 11 8.94 2.45 8.16
N GLU A 12 8.22 3.56 8.28
CA GLU A 12 7.96 4.21 9.56
C GLU A 12 6.62 3.73 10.13
N GLU A 13 6.66 2.88 11.16
CA GLU A 13 5.46 2.32 11.76
C GLU A 13 4.51 3.40 12.32
N ASP A 14 5.08 4.44 12.95
CA ASP A 14 4.27 5.51 13.54
C ASP A 14 3.48 6.26 12.45
N LEU A 15 4.10 6.50 11.31
CA LEU A 15 3.41 7.16 10.20
C LEU A 15 2.31 6.27 9.64
N CYS A 16 2.57 4.97 9.50
CA CYS A 16 1.55 4.01 9.08
C CYS A 16 0.34 4.03 10.01
N GLU A 17 0.57 4.04 11.32
CA GLU A 17 -0.50 4.06 12.30
C GLU A 17 -1.33 5.34 12.20
N ILE A 18 -0.68 6.49 12.04
CA ILE A 18 -1.36 7.77 11.91
C ILE A 18 -2.22 7.80 10.64
N LEU A 19 -1.67 7.37 9.52
CA LEU A 19 -2.41 7.33 8.26
C LEU A 19 -3.57 6.35 8.33
N LYS A 20 -3.34 5.18 8.92
CA LYS A 20 -4.40 4.19 9.08
C LYS A 20 -5.55 4.75 9.92
N PHE A 21 -5.23 5.36 11.06
CA PHE A 21 -6.24 5.95 11.95
C PHE A 21 -7.08 7.00 11.20
N ASN A 22 -6.41 7.92 10.52
CA ASN A 22 -7.11 9.00 9.82
C ASN A 22 -7.98 8.48 8.68
N LEU A 23 -7.48 7.52 7.91
CA LEU A 23 -8.24 6.97 6.80
C LEU A 23 -9.40 6.10 7.27
N GLU A 24 -9.23 5.37 8.35
CA GLU A 24 -10.32 4.58 8.93
C GLU A 24 -11.44 5.47 9.45
N MET A 25 -11.09 6.65 9.98
CA MET A 25 -12.10 7.63 10.41
C MET A 25 -12.94 8.14 9.25
N GLU A 26 -12.40 8.11 8.03
CA GLU A 26 -13.12 8.49 6.81
C GLU A 26 -13.94 7.32 6.24
N GLY A 27 -13.89 6.17 6.87
CA GLY A 27 -14.69 5.01 6.47
C GLY A 27 -13.98 4.01 5.57
N TYR A 28 -12.69 4.19 5.32
CA TYR A 28 -11.92 3.25 4.50
C TYR A 28 -11.44 2.05 5.31
N MET A 29 -11.23 0.94 4.62
CA MET A 29 -10.57 -0.22 5.19
C MET A 29 -9.08 -0.10 4.88
N VAL A 30 -8.23 -0.14 5.92
CA VAL A 30 -6.80 0.16 5.75
C VAL A 30 -5.94 -0.95 6.31
N ASP A 31 -5.02 -1.44 5.50
CA ASP A 31 -3.95 -2.33 5.94
C ASP A 31 -2.63 -1.59 5.80
N THR A 32 -1.61 -2.04 6.52
CA THR A 32 -0.27 -1.44 6.47
C THR A 32 0.78 -2.49 6.22
N ALA A 33 1.87 -2.08 5.58
CA ALA A 33 3.07 -2.88 5.42
C ALA A 33 4.27 -1.97 5.67
N ASN A 34 5.31 -2.50 6.31
CA ASN A 34 6.46 -1.69 6.68
C ASN A 34 7.64 -1.85 5.70
N SER A 35 7.44 -2.59 4.64
CA SER A 35 8.43 -2.73 3.56
C SER A 35 7.73 -3.14 2.29
N ALA A 36 8.41 -2.95 1.16
CA ALA A 36 7.90 -3.43 -0.12
C ALA A 36 7.83 -4.95 -0.15
N GLU A 37 8.81 -5.62 0.46
CA GLU A 37 8.84 -7.08 0.56
C GLU A 37 7.62 -7.61 1.30
N GLU A 38 7.28 -6.97 2.42
CA GLU A 38 6.11 -7.33 3.20
C GLU A 38 4.82 -7.10 2.40
N ALA A 39 4.75 -5.95 1.72
CA ALA A 39 3.59 -5.60 0.90
C ALA A 39 3.39 -6.59 -0.25
N LEU A 40 4.46 -7.02 -0.88
CA LEU A 40 4.39 -7.95 -2.01
C LEU A 40 3.89 -9.33 -1.62
N LYS A 41 3.89 -9.67 -0.34
CA LYS A 41 3.33 -10.93 0.17
C LYS A 41 1.83 -10.86 0.36
N LEU A 42 1.23 -9.67 0.28
CA LEU A 42 -0.20 -9.48 0.43
C LEU A 42 -0.91 -9.69 -0.91
N GLU A 43 -2.23 -9.87 -0.86
CA GLU A 43 -3.03 -9.97 -2.07
C GLU A 43 -3.30 -8.56 -2.62
N LEU A 44 -2.34 -8.03 -3.36
CA LEU A 44 -2.40 -6.65 -3.86
C LEU A 44 -3.65 -6.35 -4.70
N PRO A 45 -4.17 -7.27 -5.53
CA PRO A 45 -5.37 -6.98 -6.32
C PRO A 45 -6.62 -6.62 -5.51
N ARG A 46 -6.64 -6.94 -4.21
CA ARG A 46 -7.79 -6.61 -3.35
C ARG A 46 -7.84 -5.13 -2.96
N TYR A 47 -6.75 -4.39 -3.18
CA TYR A 47 -6.70 -2.98 -2.77
C TYR A 47 -7.13 -2.07 -3.91
N ASN A 48 -7.82 -0.98 -3.55
CA ASN A 48 -8.27 0.04 -4.49
C ASN A 48 -7.25 1.15 -4.65
N LEU A 49 -6.36 1.31 -3.66
CA LEU A 49 -5.32 2.33 -3.66
C LEU A 49 -4.16 1.85 -2.82
N ILE A 50 -2.94 2.14 -3.25
CA ILE A 50 -1.74 1.85 -2.48
C ILE A 50 -0.97 3.16 -2.31
N LEU A 51 -0.80 3.58 -1.05
CA LEU A 51 0.03 4.71 -0.69
C LEU A 51 1.43 4.19 -0.43
N LEU A 52 2.38 4.58 -1.25
CA LEU A 52 3.68 3.94 -1.31
C LEU A 52 4.79 4.96 -1.07
N ASP A 53 5.61 4.71 -0.03
CA ASP A 53 6.83 5.48 0.20
C ASP A 53 7.89 5.00 -0.80
N VAL A 54 8.55 5.94 -1.48
CA VAL A 54 9.55 5.62 -2.50
C VAL A 54 10.93 5.35 -1.93
N MET A 55 11.14 5.65 -0.65
CA MET A 55 12.45 5.55 0.02
C MET A 55 12.43 4.43 1.06
N MET A 56 12.23 3.19 0.61
CA MET A 56 12.14 2.04 1.52
C MET A 56 13.21 1.00 1.21
N GLY A 57 13.89 0.55 2.25
CA GLY A 57 14.68 -0.68 2.31
C GLY A 57 15.39 -1.12 1.02
N GLU A 58 15.43 -2.42 0.82
CA GLU A 58 16.11 -3.03 -0.32
C GLU A 58 15.33 -2.89 -1.62
N ILE A 59 14.00 -2.97 -1.54
CA ILE A 59 13.13 -2.72 -2.69
C ILE A 59 12.53 -1.33 -2.50
N SER A 60 12.92 -0.40 -3.36
CA SER A 60 12.38 0.96 -3.30
C SER A 60 10.91 0.97 -3.75
N GLY A 61 10.19 2.04 -3.36
CA GLY A 61 8.83 2.25 -3.82
C GLY A 61 8.73 2.30 -5.34
N PHE A 62 9.72 2.90 -6.01
CA PHE A 62 9.74 2.93 -7.46
C PHE A 62 9.81 1.52 -8.07
N LYS A 63 10.64 0.67 -7.49
CA LYS A 63 10.78 -0.70 -7.98
C LYS A 63 9.49 -1.49 -7.78
N MET A 64 8.87 -1.36 -6.61
CA MET A 64 7.59 -2.00 -6.34
C MET A 64 6.51 -1.52 -7.32
N ALA A 65 6.44 -0.21 -7.56
CA ALA A 65 5.48 0.34 -8.50
C ALA A 65 5.71 -0.22 -9.91
N SER A 66 6.96 -0.34 -10.33
CA SER A 66 7.30 -0.92 -11.61
C SER A 66 6.85 -2.37 -11.72
N MET A 67 7.07 -3.16 -10.68
CA MET A 67 6.64 -4.56 -10.65
C MET A 67 5.12 -4.68 -10.75
N MET A 68 4.40 -3.81 -10.05
CA MET A 68 2.93 -3.80 -10.09
C MET A 68 2.40 -3.44 -11.48
N LYS A 69 3.03 -2.49 -12.16
CA LYS A 69 2.62 -2.09 -13.51
C LYS A 69 2.82 -3.19 -14.54
N LYS A 70 3.75 -4.10 -14.30
CA LYS A 70 4.02 -5.23 -15.19
C LYS A 70 3.11 -6.42 -14.93
N ASN A 71 2.38 -6.43 -13.81
CA ASN A 71 1.51 -7.54 -13.43
C ASN A 71 0.07 -7.17 -13.79
N LYS A 72 -0.58 -8.01 -14.60
CA LYS A 72 -1.95 -7.75 -15.05
C LYS A 72 -2.93 -7.63 -13.90
N ALA A 73 -2.69 -8.33 -12.79
CA ALA A 73 -3.58 -8.30 -11.63
C ALA A 73 -3.50 -6.96 -10.87
N THR A 74 -2.42 -6.20 -11.02
CA THR A 74 -2.17 -5.00 -10.23
C THR A 74 -1.92 -3.75 -11.07
N GLN A 75 -1.81 -3.87 -12.39
CA GLN A 75 -1.41 -2.75 -13.26
C GLN A 75 -2.36 -1.56 -13.21
N ASN A 76 -3.61 -1.78 -12.86
CA ASN A 76 -4.63 -0.73 -12.82
C ASN A 76 -4.89 -0.17 -11.42
N ILE A 77 -4.16 -0.63 -10.40
CA ILE A 77 -4.32 -0.10 -9.05
C ILE A 77 -3.60 1.24 -8.95
N PRO A 78 -4.29 2.32 -8.55
CA PRO A 78 -3.63 3.62 -8.32
C PRO A 78 -2.60 3.51 -7.20
N ILE A 79 -1.49 4.19 -7.38
CA ILE A 79 -0.40 4.23 -6.40
C ILE A 79 -0.13 5.67 -5.99
#